data_7df8a8ebecb51d832eb04a37cb33e674
#
_entry.id   7df8a8ebecb51d832eb04a37cb33e674
#
_cell.length_a   1.000
_cell.length_b   1.000
_cell.length_c   1.000
_cell.angle_alpha   90.00
_cell.angle_beta   90.00
_cell.angle_gamma   90.00
#
_symmetry.space_group_name_H-M   'P 1'
#
loop_
_entity.id
_entity.type
_entity.pdbx_description
1 polymer ?
#
loop_
_entity_poly.entity_id
_entity_poly.type
_entity_poly.pdbx_seq_one_letter_code
_entity_poly.pdbx_strand_id
1 'polypeptide(L)'
;MGEFTPAHYYEQREVSCRVVVLHTMEAPEGTNTAENVARYFASGSVIASAHACVDEDSVVVCLPPSAVAFAAPGCNSDGYQVEHAGYARQSPEEWGDQASVSMLKLSAAHTKQIAQQLGIPLRHLSDDELANGASGFVGHDQVSRVYKKSDHTDPGASFPWAYYMSLVNGDDTSTEEPEHKEEEDMQFIRSRQTGTIYAVTPLAVTSMKSAKTWTDMVKAYALDDSYTVSLDDGDIASIAADAAASRKLLADDIAAAIKAG
;
A
#
# COMPACT_ATOMS: atom_id res chain seq x y z
N MET A 1 2.43 1.95 7.43
CA MET A 1 1.79 3.28 7.13
C MET A 1 2.65 3.92 6.06
N GLY A 2 2.08 4.22 4.90
CA GLY A 2 2.83 4.71 3.74
C GLY A 2 3.49 6.07 3.97
N GLU A 3 4.43 6.42 3.12
CA GLU A 3 5.07 7.74 3.08
C GLU A 3 4.00 8.82 2.86
N PHE A 4 4.16 10.01 3.45
CA PHE A 4 3.24 11.14 3.26
C PHE A 4 3.90 12.25 2.45
N THR A 5 3.36 12.51 1.25
CA THR A 5 3.80 13.60 0.35
C THR A 5 2.58 14.45 -0.02
N PRO A 6 2.33 15.59 0.65
CA PRO A 6 1.10 16.36 0.47
C PRO A 6 0.96 16.92 -0.95
N ALA A 7 -0.18 16.68 -1.59
CA ALA A 7 -0.52 17.29 -2.87
C ALA A 7 -0.75 18.80 -2.72
N HIS A 8 -0.44 19.57 -3.78
CA HIS A 8 -0.55 21.03 -3.77
C HIS A 8 -2.00 21.50 -3.91
N TYR A 9 -2.78 20.87 -4.81
CA TYR A 9 -4.16 21.27 -5.10
C TYR A 9 -5.16 20.32 -4.47
N TYR A 10 -6.03 20.85 -3.61
CA TYR A 10 -7.17 20.17 -3.00
C TYR A 10 -8.15 21.20 -2.42
N GLU A 11 -9.34 20.76 -2.07
CA GLU A 11 -10.33 21.54 -1.33
C GLU A 11 -10.67 20.87 -0.02
N GLN A 12 -11.29 21.62 0.91
CA GLN A 12 -11.83 21.05 2.13
C GLN A 12 -13.09 20.25 1.79
N ARG A 13 -13.21 19.03 2.30
CA ARG A 13 -14.38 18.18 2.07
C ARG A 13 -15.55 18.62 2.96
N GLU A 14 -16.72 18.79 2.37
CA GLU A 14 -17.95 19.16 3.05
C GLU A 14 -18.93 17.98 3.17
N VAL A 15 -18.79 16.93 2.34
CA VAL A 15 -19.64 15.75 2.33
C VAL A 15 -18.84 14.49 2.63
N SER A 16 -19.45 13.47 3.20
CA SER A 16 -18.77 12.21 3.50
C SER A 16 -18.34 11.48 2.22
N CYS A 17 -17.19 10.79 2.26
CA CYS A 17 -16.81 9.88 1.20
C CYS A 17 -17.82 8.75 1.08
N ARG A 18 -18.21 8.44 -0.14
CA ARG A 18 -19.16 7.41 -0.50
C ARG A 18 -18.54 6.32 -1.36
N VAL A 19 -17.54 6.67 -2.17
CA VAL A 19 -16.89 5.73 -3.06
C VAL A 19 -15.37 5.78 -2.92
N VAL A 20 -14.72 4.65 -3.16
CA VAL A 20 -13.30 4.55 -3.48
C VAL A 20 -13.18 4.49 -4.99
N VAL A 21 -12.44 5.42 -5.59
CA VAL A 21 -12.23 5.49 -7.05
C VAL A 21 -10.83 5.05 -7.37
N LEU A 22 -10.71 4.04 -8.24
CA LEU A 22 -9.44 3.48 -8.68
C LEU A 22 -9.04 4.08 -10.02
N HIS A 23 -7.76 4.43 -10.12
CA HIS A 23 -7.12 5.04 -11.28
C HIS A 23 -5.87 4.29 -11.69
N THR A 24 -5.33 4.61 -12.88
CA THR A 24 -3.94 4.35 -13.27
C THR A 24 -3.22 5.67 -13.52
N MET A 25 -1.96 5.73 -13.08
CA MET A 25 -1.10 6.92 -13.20
C MET A 25 -0.71 7.25 -14.64
N GLU A 26 -1.00 6.36 -15.61
CA GLU A 26 -0.47 6.41 -16.97
C GLU A 26 1.06 6.55 -17.00
N ALA A 27 1.72 5.85 -16.07
CA ALA A 27 3.15 5.83 -15.85
C ALA A 27 3.65 4.38 -15.72
N PRO A 28 4.93 4.09 -16.04
CA PRO A 28 5.47 2.73 -15.92
C PRO A 28 5.35 2.20 -14.49
N GLU A 29 5.16 0.89 -14.37
CA GLU A 29 5.33 0.20 -13.09
C GLU A 29 6.80 0.29 -12.64
N GLY A 30 7.02 0.34 -11.32
CA GLY A 30 8.36 0.39 -10.72
C GLY A 30 8.35 1.02 -9.34
N THR A 31 9.34 0.66 -8.54
CA THR A 31 9.51 0.94 -7.10
C THR A 31 9.62 2.43 -6.71
N ASN A 32 9.54 3.36 -7.62
CA ASN A 32 9.58 4.80 -7.32
C ASN A 32 8.47 5.56 -8.03
N THR A 33 7.52 4.88 -8.65
CA THR A 33 6.49 5.52 -9.46
C THR A 33 5.48 6.24 -8.58
N ALA A 34 5.08 5.64 -7.47
CA ALA A 34 4.19 6.26 -6.49
C ALA A 34 4.78 7.56 -5.93
N GLU A 35 6.06 7.56 -5.53
CA GLU A 35 6.76 8.74 -5.01
C GLU A 35 6.94 9.82 -6.08
N ASN A 36 7.23 9.42 -7.32
CA ASN A 36 7.39 10.37 -8.44
C ASN A 36 6.07 11.09 -8.74
N VAL A 37 4.96 10.36 -8.80
CA VAL A 37 3.64 10.92 -9.05
C VAL A 37 3.17 11.75 -7.86
N ALA A 38 3.39 11.30 -6.63
CA ALA A 38 3.11 12.09 -5.43
C ALA A 38 3.88 13.42 -5.42
N ARG A 39 5.18 13.41 -5.77
CA ARG A 39 5.98 14.64 -5.92
C ARG A 39 5.48 15.52 -7.07
N TYR A 40 4.97 14.94 -8.15
CA TYR A 40 4.35 15.70 -9.22
C TYR A 40 3.09 16.43 -8.75
N PHE A 41 2.21 15.77 -7.98
CA PHE A 41 1.06 16.42 -7.34
C PHE A 41 1.47 17.48 -6.32
N ALA A 42 2.54 17.27 -5.59
CA ALA A 42 3.08 18.22 -4.61
C ALA A 42 3.73 19.45 -5.25
N SER A 43 4.20 19.35 -6.50
CA SER A 43 4.94 20.43 -7.18
C SER A 43 4.08 21.64 -7.55
N GLY A 44 2.76 21.51 -7.63
CA GLY A 44 1.85 22.53 -8.13
C GLY A 44 1.91 22.74 -9.65
N SER A 45 2.61 21.86 -10.38
CA SER A 45 2.72 21.96 -11.85
C SER A 45 1.45 21.50 -12.58
N VAL A 46 0.57 20.79 -11.90
CA VAL A 46 -0.69 20.28 -12.44
C VAL A 46 -1.83 20.54 -11.45
N ILE A 47 -3.00 20.91 -11.97
CA ILE A 47 -4.23 21.01 -11.16
C ILE A 47 -4.89 19.64 -11.11
N ALA A 48 -4.21 18.69 -10.48
CA ALA A 48 -4.69 17.34 -10.20
C ALA A 48 -4.12 16.88 -8.87
N SER A 49 -4.79 15.91 -8.24
CA SER A 49 -4.35 15.31 -7.00
C SER A 49 -5.10 14.01 -6.73
N ALA A 50 -4.48 13.11 -5.95
CA ALA A 50 -5.11 11.91 -5.42
C ALA A 50 -4.96 11.84 -3.90
N HIS A 51 -5.64 10.91 -3.24
CA HIS A 51 -5.46 10.66 -1.81
C HIS A 51 -4.26 9.75 -1.56
N ALA A 52 -4.04 8.78 -2.45
CA ALA A 52 -2.91 7.87 -2.38
C ALA A 52 -2.39 7.52 -3.78
N CYS A 53 -1.08 7.33 -3.88
CA CYS A 53 -0.37 6.76 -5.02
C CYS A 53 0.20 5.40 -4.58
N VAL A 54 0.07 4.36 -5.41
CA VAL A 54 0.50 3.00 -5.08
C VAL A 54 1.31 2.43 -6.23
N ASP A 55 2.44 1.82 -5.91
CA ASP A 55 3.25 1.00 -6.82
C ASP A 55 3.57 -0.37 -6.21
N GLU A 56 4.52 -1.10 -6.78
CA GLU A 56 4.78 -2.49 -6.40
C GLU A 56 5.32 -2.67 -4.97
N ASP A 57 5.90 -1.64 -4.35
CA ASP A 57 6.52 -1.72 -3.03
C ASP A 57 6.09 -0.61 -2.05
N SER A 58 5.28 0.36 -2.50
CA SER A 58 4.90 1.49 -1.64
C SER A 58 3.45 1.97 -1.78
N VAL A 59 2.97 2.61 -0.71
CA VAL A 59 1.76 3.43 -0.70
C VAL A 59 2.14 4.82 -0.19
N VAL A 60 2.09 5.82 -1.06
CA VAL A 60 2.35 7.22 -0.72
C VAL A 60 1.04 7.96 -0.52
N VAL A 61 0.76 8.39 0.71
CA VAL A 61 -0.44 9.17 1.02
C VAL A 61 -0.19 10.63 0.65
N CYS A 62 -1.08 11.21 -0.17
CA CYS A 62 -0.98 12.59 -0.64
C CYS A 62 -2.00 13.52 0.00
N LEU A 63 -3.16 13.02 0.38
CA LEU A 63 -4.23 13.80 1.01
C LEU A 63 -4.98 12.97 2.06
N PRO A 64 -5.42 13.59 3.16
CA PRO A 64 -6.30 12.92 4.12
C PRO A 64 -7.71 12.72 3.51
N PRO A 65 -8.52 11.76 4.02
CA PRO A 65 -9.90 11.59 3.58
C PRO A 65 -10.80 12.81 3.76
N SER A 66 -10.42 13.77 4.62
CA SER A 66 -11.11 15.04 4.83
C SER A 66 -10.88 16.09 3.73
N ALA A 67 -9.98 15.80 2.78
CA ALA A 67 -9.75 16.63 1.61
C ALA A 67 -10.55 16.14 0.39
N VAL A 68 -10.77 17.01 -0.59
CA VAL A 68 -11.28 16.69 -1.93
C VAL A 68 -10.10 16.68 -2.88
N ALA A 69 -9.78 15.51 -3.42
CA ALA A 69 -8.79 15.39 -4.49
C ALA A 69 -9.40 15.70 -5.86
N PHE A 70 -8.59 16.22 -6.77
CA PHE A 70 -9.00 16.57 -8.13
C PHE A 70 -8.55 15.49 -9.11
N ALA A 71 -9.30 14.38 -9.20
CA ALA A 71 -8.99 13.23 -10.03
C ALA A 71 -10.15 12.77 -10.90
N ALA A 72 -11.35 12.57 -10.34
CA ALA A 72 -12.51 12.03 -11.06
C ALA A 72 -13.68 13.02 -11.05
N PRO A 73 -13.81 13.92 -12.04
CA PRO A 73 -14.94 14.86 -12.13
C PRO A 73 -16.29 14.14 -12.11
N GLY A 74 -17.08 14.39 -11.08
CA GLY A 74 -18.34 13.67 -10.78
C GLY A 74 -18.30 12.95 -9.45
N CYS A 75 -17.12 12.49 -9.02
CA CYS A 75 -16.87 11.87 -7.72
C CYS A 75 -15.70 12.51 -6.95
N ASN A 76 -15.27 13.74 -7.28
CA ASN A 76 -14.24 14.41 -6.50
C ASN A 76 -14.72 14.71 -5.07
N SER A 77 -15.93 15.26 -4.93
CA SER A 77 -16.47 15.70 -3.64
C SER A 77 -16.77 14.56 -2.65
N ASP A 78 -17.08 13.36 -3.14
CA ASP A 78 -17.51 12.21 -2.34
C ASP A 78 -16.69 10.93 -2.60
N GLY A 79 -15.55 11.05 -3.30
CA GLY A 79 -14.65 9.95 -3.63
C GLY A 79 -13.32 10.01 -2.89
N TYR A 80 -12.82 8.84 -2.46
CA TYR A 80 -11.43 8.63 -2.08
C TYR A 80 -10.67 8.13 -3.32
N GLN A 81 -9.71 8.89 -3.83
CA GLN A 81 -9.05 8.69 -5.11
C GLN A 81 -7.72 7.95 -4.91
N VAL A 82 -7.50 6.83 -5.61
CA VAL A 82 -6.28 6.00 -5.51
C VAL A 82 -5.68 5.77 -6.88
N GLU A 83 -4.46 6.21 -7.06
CA GLU A 83 -3.67 6.07 -8.27
C GLU A 83 -2.78 4.82 -8.19
N HIS A 84 -2.81 3.98 -9.23
CA HIS A 84 -1.98 2.78 -9.37
C HIS A 84 -0.92 3.01 -10.45
N ALA A 85 0.32 2.62 -10.19
CA ALA A 85 1.34 2.58 -11.22
C ALA A 85 0.90 1.65 -12.35
N GLY A 86 1.19 2.02 -13.61
CA GLY A 86 0.72 1.29 -14.78
C GLY A 86 -0.17 2.12 -15.68
N TYR A 87 -0.79 1.44 -16.62
CA TYR A 87 -1.56 2.06 -17.70
C TYR A 87 -2.95 1.43 -17.85
N ALA A 88 -3.96 2.23 -18.19
CA ALA A 88 -5.32 1.75 -18.48
C ALA A 88 -5.39 0.73 -19.64
N ARG A 89 -4.38 0.71 -20.53
CA ARG A 89 -4.28 -0.22 -21.65
C ARG A 89 -3.69 -1.59 -21.31
N GLN A 90 -3.27 -1.82 -20.06
CA GLN A 90 -2.68 -3.10 -19.67
C GLN A 90 -3.59 -4.27 -20.00
N SER A 91 -3.00 -5.34 -20.53
CA SER A 91 -3.67 -6.61 -20.80
C SER A 91 -3.91 -7.39 -19.50
N PRO A 92 -4.73 -8.44 -19.50
CA PRO A 92 -4.89 -9.31 -18.35
C PRO A 92 -3.58 -9.96 -17.89
N GLU A 93 -2.65 -10.26 -18.82
CA GLU A 93 -1.34 -10.83 -18.53
C GLU A 93 -0.44 -9.82 -17.82
N GLU A 94 -0.45 -8.54 -18.24
CA GLU A 94 0.29 -7.47 -17.58
C GLU A 94 -0.25 -7.18 -16.18
N TRP A 95 -1.59 -7.18 -15.99
CA TRP A 95 -2.19 -7.10 -14.64
C TRP A 95 -1.90 -8.33 -13.75
N GLY A 96 -1.47 -9.43 -14.33
CA GLY A 96 -1.11 -10.67 -13.64
C GLY A 96 0.40 -10.81 -13.37
N ASP A 97 1.23 -9.86 -13.75
CA ASP A 97 2.65 -9.92 -13.46
C ASP A 97 2.96 -9.60 -11.97
N GLN A 98 4.22 -9.84 -11.57
CA GLN A 98 4.61 -9.72 -10.16
C GLN A 98 4.47 -8.28 -9.65
N ALA A 99 4.80 -7.27 -10.45
CA ALA A 99 4.73 -5.87 -10.05
C ALA A 99 3.27 -5.43 -9.82
N SER A 100 2.39 -5.70 -10.80
CA SER A 100 0.95 -5.44 -10.69
C SER A 100 0.32 -6.18 -9.51
N VAL A 101 0.64 -7.48 -9.33
CA VAL A 101 0.08 -8.28 -8.23
C VAL A 101 0.51 -7.71 -6.86
N SER A 102 1.79 -7.34 -6.70
CA SER A 102 2.28 -6.72 -5.44
C SER A 102 1.59 -5.40 -5.17
N MET A 103 1.50 -4.53 -6.17
CA MET A 103 0.79 -3.25 -6.08
C MET A 103 -0.69 -3.42 -5.72
N LEU A 104 -1.40 -4.35 -6.37
CA LEU A 104 -2.82 -4.60 -6.08
C LEU A 104 -3.05 -5.10 -4.65
N LYS A 105 -2.13 -5.91 -4.10
CA LYS A 105 -2.18 -6.34 -2.69
C LYS A 105 -2.01 -5.16 -1.73
N LEU A 106 -1.01 -4.29 -1.96
CA LEU A 106 -0.79 -3.08 -1.16
C LEU A 106 -1.99 -2.13 -1.23
N SER A 107 -2.48 -1.87 -2.44
CA SER A 107 -3.65 -1.03 -2.68
C SER A 107 -4.91 -1.58 -1.99
N ALA A 108 -5.18 -2.88 -2.11
CA ALA A 108 -6.33 -3.51 -1.48
C ALA A 108 -6.29 -3.43 0.05
N ALA A 109 -5.11 -3.65 0.65
CA ALA A 109 -4.93 -3.50 2.09
C ALA A 109 -5.19 -2.05 2.55
N HIS A 110 -4.63 -1.07 1.83
CA HIS A 110 -4.83 0.35 2.11
C HIS A 110 -6.30 0.77 1.94
N THR A 111 -6.92 0.44 0.81
CA THR A 111 -8.30 0.85 0.52
C THR A 111 -9.31 0.15 1.40
N LYS A 112 -9.07 -1.11 1.82
CA LYS A 112 -9.86 -1.80 2.85
C LYS A 112 -9.88 -1.01 4.15
N GLN A 113 -8.72 -0.60 4.66
CA GLN A 113 -8.60 0.18 5.90
C GLN A 113 -9.35 1.51 5.78
N ILE A 114 -9.18 2.24 4.69
CA ILE A 114 -9.88 3.49 4.41
C ILE A 114 -11.40 3.28 4.32
N ALA A 115 -11.85 2.28 3.57
CA ALA A 115 -13.27 1.98 3.41
C ALA A 115 -13.93 1.64 4.76
N GLN A 116 -13.26 0.83 5.59
CA GLN A 116 -13.73 0.52 6.95
C GLN A 116 -13.82 1.78 7.83
N GLN A 117 -12.79 2.64 7.80
CA GLN A 117 -12.77 3.91 8.54
C GLN A 117 -13.91 4.84 8.13
N LEU A 118 -14.26 4.87 6.85
CA LEU A 118 -15.27 5.75 6.26
C LEU A 118 -16.67 5.12 6.19
N GLY A 119 -16.82 3.85 6.56
CA GLY A 119 -18.08 3.11 6.47
C GLY A 119 -18.52 2.81 5.04
N ILE A 120 -17.57 2.69 4.10
CA ILE A 120 -17.83 2.35 2.69
C ILE A 120 -17.89 0.82 2.56
N PRO A 121 -18.97 0.25 1.98
CA PRO A 121 -19.08 -1.20 1.75
C PRO A 121 -17.97 -1.73 0.83
N LEU A 122 -17.41 -2.90 1.18
CA LEU A 122 -16.32 -3.55 0.43
C LEU A 122 -16.90 -4.30 -0.79
N ARG A 123 -17.43 -3.57 -1.76
CA ARG A 123 -18.02 -4.13 -2.98
C ARG A 123 -17.82 -3.21 -4.17
N HIS A 124 -17.62 -3.80 -5.35
CA HIS A 124 -17.60 -3.08 -6.62
C HIS A 124 -19.03 -2.74 -7.04
N LEU A 125 -19.28 -1.50 -7.44
CA LEU A 125 -20.58 -1.02 -7.89
C LEU A 125 -20.76 -1.24 -9.39
N SER A 126 -22.00 -1.49 -9.80
CA SER A 126 -22.41 -1.30 -11.20
C SER A 126 -22.59 0.19 -11.53
N ASP A 127 -22.64 0.52 -12.82
CA ASP A 127 -22.90 1.89 -13.28
C ASP A 127 -24.26 2.41 -12.76
N ASP A 128 -25.29 1.56 -12.74
CA ASP A 128 -26.61 1.92 -12.21
C ASP A 128 -26.59 2.18 -10.70
N GLU A 129 -25.86 1.40 -9.93
CA GLU A 129 -25.70 1.62 -8.49
C GLU A 129 -24.96 2.92 -8.21
N LEU A 130 -23.88 3.22 -8.97
CA LEU A 130 -23.15 4.48 -8.88
C LEU A 130 -24.07 5.67 -9.20
N ALA A 131 -24.84 5.58 -10.29
CA ALA A 131 -25.79 6.62 -10.71
C ALA A 131 -26.88 6.88 -9.65
N ASN A 132 -27.30 5.83 -8.93
CA ASN A 132 -28.30 5.90 -7.85
C ASN A 132 -27.70 6.28 -6.48
N GLY A 133 -26.41 6.63 -6.41
CA GLY A 133 -25.78 7.13 -5.19
C GLY A 133 -25.37 6.06 -4.18
N ALA A 134 -25.24 4.79 -4.60
CA ALA A 134 -24.76 3.72 -3.73
C ALA A 134 -23.28 3.94 -3.33
N SER A 135 -22.87 3.32 -2.22
CA SER A 135 -21.50 3.37 -1.69
C SER A 135 -20.74 2.08 -2.02
N GLY A 136 -19.46 2.21 -2.39
CA GLY A 136 -18.59 1.08 -2.73
C GLY A 136 -17.35 1.50 -3.52
N PHE A 137 -16.83 0.60 -4.34
CA PHE A 137 -15.63 0.79 -5.18
C PHE A 137 -16.03 0.97 -6.64
N VAL A 138 -15.35 1.85 -7.35
CA VAL A 138 -15.57 2.12 -8.78
C VAL A 138 -14.25 2.44 -9.49
N GLY A 139 -14.21 2.32 -10.81
CA GLY A 139 -13.15 2.86 -11.65
C GLY A 139 -13.47 4.28 -12.15
N HIS A 140 -12.45 5.04 -12.52
CA HIS A 140 -12.64 6.35 -13.15
C HIS A 140 -13.42 6.25 -14.47
N ASP A 141 -13.24 5.16 -15.23
CA ASP A 141 -14.02 4.85 -16.43
C ASP A 141 -15.53 4.80 -16.14
N GLN A 142 -15.94 4.19 -15.00
CA GLN A 142 -17.34 4.15 -14.57
C GLN A 142 -17.85 5.55 -14.21
N VAL A 143 -17.04 6.34 -13.48
CA VAL A 143 -17.35 7.74 -13.14
C VAL A 143 -17.56 8.54 -14.44
N SER A 144 -16.68 8.37 -15.42
CA SER A 144 -16.78 9.03 -16.73
C SER A 144 -18.05 8.63 -17.49
N ARG A 145 -18.38 7.31 -17.52
CA ARG A 145 -19.60 6.81 -18.20
C ARG A 145 -20.89 7.32 -17.57
N VAL A 146 -20.92 7.33 -16.23
CA VAL A 146 -22.12 7.71 -15.45
C VAL A 146 -22.36 9.21 -15.45
N TYR A 147 -21.34 9.99 -15.09
CA TYR A 147 -21.52 11.43 -14.90
C TYR A 147 -21.20 12.28 -16.13
N LYS A 148 -20.51 11.75 -17.12
CA LYS A 148 -20.16 12.41 -18.39
C LYS A 148 -19.45 13.75 -18.20
N LYS A 149 -18.58 13.82 -17.20
CA LYS A 149 -17.77 15.00 -16.88
C LYS A 149 -16.29 14.85 -17.28
N SER A 150 -15.90 13.67 -17.76
CA SER A 150 -14.61 13.30 -18.30
C SER A 150 -14.78 12.15 -19.30
N ASP A 151 -13.73 11.81 -20.02
CA ASP A 151 -13.66 10.70 -20.99
C ASP A 151 -12.57 9.70 -20.65
N HIS A 152 -12.17 9.66 -19.39
CA HIS A 152 -11.17 8.75 -18.86
C HIS A 152 -11.62 7.29 -18.93
N THR A 153 -10.66 6.39 -19.17
CA THR A 153 -10.89 4.95 -19.34
C THR A 153 -10.18 4.10 -18.27
N ASP A 154 -9.43 4.74 -17.38
CA ASP A 154 -8.70 4.09 -16.30
C ASP A 154 -9.66 3.58 -15.18
N PRO A 155 -9.31 2.50 -14.49
CA PRO A 155 -8.08 1.73 -14.56
C PRO A 155 -8.00 0.75 -15.75
N GLY A 156 -8.97 0.79 -16.66
CA GLY A 156 -8.98 0.04 -17.91
C GLY A 156 -9.87 -1.19 -17.91
N ALA A 157 -10.23 -1.62 -19.12
CA ALA A 157 -11.19 -2.73 -19.31
C ALA A 157 -10.66 -4.09 -18.80
N SER A 158 -9.34 -4.25 -18.72
CA SER A 158 -8.69 -5.47 -18.22
C SER A 158 -8.36 -5.42 -16.74
N PHE A 159 -8.71 -4.35 -16.03
CA PHE A 159 -8.47 -4.26 -14.60
C PHE A 159 -9.14 -5.44 -13.87
N PRO A 160 -8.42 -6.20 -13.04
CA PRO A 160 -8.90 -7.48 -12.49
C PRO A 160 -9.82 -7.27 -11.27
N TRP A 161 -11.00 -6.68 -11.48
CA TRP A 161 -11.96 -6.34 -10.42
C TRP A 161 -12.28 -7.49 -9.46
N ALA A 162 -12.48 -8.70 -10.00
CA ALA A 162 -12.82 -9.86 -9.17
C ALA A 162 -11.66 -10.19 -8.20
N TYR A 163 -10.43 -10.19 -8.70
CA TYR A 163 -9.23 -10.42 -7.91
C TYR A 163 -9.02 -9.28 -6.89
N TYR A 164 -9.08 -8.02 -7.34
CA TYR A 164 -8.93 -6.87 -6.45
C TYR A 164 -9.95 -6.90 -5.29
N MET A 165 -11.20 -7.17 -5.58
CA MET A 165 -12.23 -7.25 -4.54
C MET A 165 -12.09 -8.47 -3.64
N SER A 166 -11.54 -9.59 -4.11
CA SER A 166 -11.18 -10.72 -3.23
C SER A 166 -10.09 -10.32 -2.23
N LEU A 167 -9.06 -9.60 -2.67
CA LEU A 167 -8.03 -9.05 -1.77
C LEU A 167 -8.62 -8.08 -0.74
N VAL A 168 -9.48 -7.14 -1.18
CA VAL A 168 -10.15 -6.18 -0.30
C VAL A 168 -11.01 -6.88 0.75
N ASN A 169 -11.75 -7.94 0.37
CA ASN A 169 -12.57 -8.70 1.30
C ASN A 169 -11.74 -9.64 2.21
N GLY A 170 -10.54 -9.99 1.80
CA GLY A 170 -9.71 -10.98 2.48
C GLY A 170 -10.12 -12.41 2.11
N ASP A 171 -10.78 -12.58 0.97
CA ASP A 171 -11.25 -13.85 0.42
C ASP A 171 -10.18 -14.50 -0.48
N ASP A 172 -8.93 -13.99 -0.46
CA ASP A 172 -7.84 -14.55 -1.26
C ASP A 172 -7.51 -15.96 -0.76
N THR A 173 -8.27 -16.93 -1.32
CA THR A 173 -8.05 -18.36 -1.17
C THR A 173 -7.15 -18.89 -2.29
N SER A 174 -6.35 -18.05 -2.92
CA SER A 174 -5.26 -18.53 -3.77
C SER A 174 -4.24 -19.25 -2.88
N THR A 175 -4.62 -20.43 -2.44
CA THR A 175 -3.77 -21.47 -1.85
C THR A 175 -2.90 -22.10 -2.96
N GLU A 176 -2.13 -21.29 -3.59
CA GLU A 176 -0.78 -21.55 -4.04
C GLU A 176 -0.05 -20.24 -3.76
N GLU A 177 0.16 -19.96 -2.46
CA GLU A 177 1.39 -19.29 -2.13
C GLU A 177 2.50 -20.12 -2.80
N PRO A 178 3.30 -19.53 -3.72
CA PRO A 178 4.68 -19.96 -3.76
C PRO A 178 5.08 -19.85 -2.31
N GLU A 179 5.60 -20.91 -1.69
CA GLU A 179 6.10 -20.85 -0.31
C GLU A 179 6.73 -19.47 -0.10
N HIS A 180 5.94 -18.50 0.32
CA HIS A 180 6.47 -17.29 0.89
C HIS A 180 7.24 -17.79 2.10
N LYS A 181 8.52 -17.92 1.91
CA LYS A 181 9.43 -17.63 2.99
C LYS A 181 8.85 -16.38 3.61
N GLU A 182 8.29 -16.52 4.80
CA GLU A 182 7.70 -15.48 5.62
C GLU A 182 8.45 -14.19 5.33
N GLU A 183 7.79 -13.19 4.73
CA GLU A 183 8.34 -11.84 4.70
C GLU A 183 8.56 -11.52 6.16
N GLU A 184 9.82 -11.40 6.48
CA GLU A 184 10.40 -11.31 7.79
C GLU A 184 9.79 -10.14 8.52
N ASP A 185 8.68 -10.36 9.19
CA ASP A 185 8.07 -9.37 10.07
C ASP A 185 9.15 -8.90 11.03
N MET A 186 9.57 -7.66 10.86
CA MET A 186 10.52 -7.04 11.77
C MET A 186 9.88 -6.98 13.14
N GLN A 187 10.34 -7.83 14.04
CA GLN A 187 9.90 -7.84 15.43
C GLN A 187 10.77 -6.92 16.27
N PHE A 188 10.17 -6.28 17.25
CA PHE A 188 10.91 -5.48 18.21
C PHE A 188 10.96 -6.22 19.54
N ILE A 189 12.17 -6.44 20.05
CA ILE A 189 12.44 -7.13 21.30
C ILE A 189 13.11 -6.15 22.26
N ARG A 190 12.63 -6.12 23.51
CA ARG A 190 13.24 -5.35 24.59
C ARG A 190 13.96 -6.28 25.57
N SER A 191 15.25 -6.01 25.84
CA SER A 191 15.96 -6.70 26.92
C SER A 191 15.37 -6.33 28.28
N ARG A 192 15.07 -7.33 29.10
CA ARG A 192 14.61 -7.15 30.49
C ARG A 192 15.70 -6.61 31.39
N GLN A 193 16.97 -6.92 31.10
CA GLN A 193 18.12 -6.53 31.90
C GLN A 193 18.57 -5.09 31.61
N THR A 194 18.64 -4.73 30.32
CA THR A 194 19.24 -3.45 29.91
C THR A 194 18.21 -2.42 29.41
N GLY A 195 16.98 -2.85 29.11
CA GLY A 195 15.96 -2.03 28.47
C GLY A 195 16.25 -1.69 26.99
N THR A 196 17.35 -2.21 26.42
CA THR A 196 17.72 -2.01 25.03
C THR A 196 16.69 -2.63 24.11
N ILE A 197 16.29 -1.91 23.05
CA ILE A 197 15.40 -2.41 22.01
C ILE A 197 16.22 -2.88 20.82
N TYR A 198 15.85 -4.03 20.29
CA TYR A 198 16.44 -4.65 19.12
C TYR A 198 15.37 -4.80 18.04
N ALA A 199 15.72 -4.43 16.80
CA ALA A 199 14.99 -4.83 15.61
C ALA A 199 15.49 -6.22 15.20
N VAL A 200 14.58 -7.17 15.08
CA VAL A 200 14.87 -8.57 14.78
C VAL A 200 14.22 -8.95 13.46
N THR A 201 15.02 -9.47 12.55
CA THR A 201 14.60 -10.17 11.35
C THR A 201 15.22 -11.58 11.37
N PRO A 202 14.74 -12.56 10.61
CA PRO A 202 15.37 -13.89 10.55
C PRO A 202 16.84 -13.86 10.15
N LEU A 203 17.29 -12.79 9.48
CA LEU A 203 18.71 -12.65 9.07
C LEU A 203 19.53 -11.70 9.94
N ALA A 204 18.92 -10.95 10.85
CA ALA A 204 19.65 -9.97 11.67
C ALA A 204 18.98 -9.65 13.01
N VAL A 205 19.82 -9.38 14.00
CA VAL A 205 19.41 -8.71 15.25
C VAL A 205 20.24 -7.44 15.38
N THR A 206 19.58 -6.29 15.38
CA THR A 206 20.24 -4.97 15.39
C THR A 206 19.75 -4.15 16.57
N SER A 207 20.67 -3.73 17.46
CA SER A 207 20.32 -2.84 18.57
C SER A 207 19.92 -1.46 18.06
N MET A 208 18.83 -0.93 18.57
CA MET A 208 18.40 0.46 18.35
C MET A 208 19.32 1.37 19.16
N LYS A 209 20.20 2.12 18.47
CA LYS A 209 21.35 2.84 19.06
C LYS A 209 20.97 3.98 20.02
N SER A 210 19.71 4.39 20.11
CA SER A 210 19.28 5.40 21.08
C SER A 210 17.79 5.29 21.42
N ALA A 211 17.43 5.66 22.64
CA ALA A 211 16.04 5.82 23.05
C ALA A 211 15.28 6.83 22.15
N LYS A 212 15.99 7.80 21.59
CA LYS A 212 15.42 8.78 20.64
C LYS A 212 14.96 8.10 19.36
N THR A 213 15.76 7.19 18.80
CA THR A 213 15.38 6.44 17.57
C THR A 213 14.09 5.66 17.78
N TRP A 214 13.94 4.96 18.93
CA TRP A 214 12.70 4.27 19.27
C TRP A 214 11.52 5.24 19.41
N THR A 215 11.72 6.36 20.16
CA THR A 215 10.70 7.39 20.35
C THR A 215 10.25 8.01 19.02
N ASP A 216 11.18 8.25 18.11
CA ASP A 216 10.88 8.81 16.79
C ASP A 216 10.08 7.78 15.95
N MET A 217 10.42 6.48 16.00
CA MET A 217 9.66 5.40 15.36
C MET A 217 8.27 5.23 15.95
N VAL A 218 8.13 5.21 17.28
CA VAL A 218 6.84 5.15 17.97
C VAL A 218 5.91 6.26 17.49
N LYS A 219 6.42 7.48 17.35
CA LYS A 219 5.67 8.63 16.84
C LYS A 219 5.34 8.51 15.35
N ALA A 220 6.32 8.10 14.54
CA ALA A 220 6.16 8.00 13.09
C ALA A 220 5.18 6.89 12.68
N TYR A 221 5.18 5.78 13.41
CA TYR A 221 4.38 4.59 13.08
C TYR A 221 3.20 4.34 14.04
N ALA A 222 2.93 5.26 14.96
CA ALA A 222 1.90 5.14 16.00
C ALA A 222 1.98 3.81 16.77
N LEU A 223 3.20 3.31 17.02
CA LEU A 223 3.47 2.12 17.80
C LEU A 223 3.23 2.39 19.28
N ASP A 224 2.87 1.37 20.03
CA ASP A 224 2.86 1.39 21.49
C ASP A 224 3.76 0.27 22.06
N ASP A 225 3.82 0.15 23.37
CA ASP A 225 4.66 -0.86 24.02
C ASP A 225 4.21 -2.32 23.71
N SER A 226 3.00 -2.53 23.15
CA SER A 226 2.52 -3.85 22.75
C SER A 226 3.27 -4.43 21.53
N TYR A 227 3.92 -3.58 20.75
CA TYR A 227 4.77 -4.00 19.62
C TYR A 227 6.15 -4.53 20.05
N THR A 228 6.49 -4.47 21.34
CA THR A 228 7.75 -5.02 21.85
C THR A 228 7.50 -6.25 22.71
N VAL A 229 8.22 -7.34 22.42
CA VAL A 229 8.29 -8.52 23.29
C VAL A 229 9.48 -8.35 24.23
N SER A 230 9.28 -8.54 25.53
CA SER A 230 10.37 -8.48 26.51
C SER A 230 11.00 -9.84 26.72
N LEU A 231 12.29 -9.98 26.40
CA LEU A 231 13.08 -11.20 26.54
C LEU A 231 14.32 -10.96 27.40
N ASP A 232 14.87 -12.06 27.91
CA ASP A 232 16.16 -12.03 28.62
C ASP A 232 17.33 -11.95 27.63
N ASP A 233 18.46 -11.40 28.05
CA ASP A 233 19.64 -11.20 27.18
C ASP A 233 20.16 -12.53 26.60
N GLY A 234 19.99 -13.64 27.32
CA GLY A 234 20.34 -14.97 26.82
C GLY A 234 19.49 -15.41 25.63
N ASP A 235 18.18 -15.15 25.67
CA ASP A 235 17.26 -15.47 24.59
C ASP A 235 17.54 -14.60 23.37
N ILE A 236 17.82 -13.29 23.58
CA ILE A 236 18.19 -12.35 22.51
C ILE A 236 19.50 -12.78 21.84
N ALA A 237 20.49 -13.25 22.62
CA ALA A 237 21.75 -13.76 22.08
C ALA A 237 21.55 -15.04 21.25
N SER A 238 20.63 -15.92 21.64
CA SER A 238 20.27 -17.13 20.88
C SER A 238 19.65 -16.75 19.54
N ILE A 239 18.66 -15.87 19.53
CA ILE A 239 18.03 -15.39 18.29
C ILE A 239 19.08 -14.73 17.35
N ALA A 240 20.01 -13.97 17.90
CA ALA A 240 21.09 -13.36 17.12
C ALA A 240 22.03 -14.40 16.49
N ALA A 241 22.31 -15.49 17.21
CA ALA A 241 23.11 -16.61 16.70
C ALA A 241 22.40 -17.34 15.54
N ASP A 242 21.10 -17.60 15.68
CA ASP A 242 20.28 -18.26 14.66
C ASP A 242 20.17 -17.39 13.39
N ALA A 243 19.96 -16.08 13.53
CA ALA A 243 19.97 -15.15 12.41
C ALA A 243 21.34 -15.11 11.71
N ALA A 244 22.45 -15.18 12.44
CA ALA A 244 23.79 -15.25 11.87
C ALA A 244 24.04 -16.57 11.11
N ALA A 245 23.53 -17.69 11.61
CA ALA A 245 23.60 -18.99 10.96
C ALA A 245 22.79 -19.00 9.64
N SER A 246 21.59 -18.45 9.65
CA SER A 246 20.71 -18.31 8.47
C SER A 246 21.38 -17.48 7.38
N ARG A 247 21.98 -16.31 7.72
CA ARG A 247 22.75 -15.51 6.76
C ARG A 247 23.90 -16.26 6.13
N LYS A 248 24.59 -17.09 6.91
CA LYS A 248 25.72 -17.91 6.40
C LYS A 248 25.23 -18.94 5.39
N LEU A 249 24.14 -19.64 5.67
CA LEU A 249 23.54 -20.61 4.75
C LEU A 249 23.14 -19.95 3.44
N LEU A 250 22.44 -18.82 3.50
CA LEU A 250 22.07 -18.06 2.30
C LEU A 250 23.28 -17.62 1.48
N ALA A 251 24.35 -17.15 2.11
CA ALA A 251 25.59 -16.76 1.43
C ALA A 251 26.27 -17.96 0.78
N ASP A 252 26.29 -19.13 1.43
CA ASP A 252 26.85 -20.35 0.89
C ASP A 252 26.04 -20.85 -0.33
N ASP A 253 24.70 -20.77 -0.29
CA ASP A 253 23.80 -21.11 -1.40
C ASP A 253 23.99 -20.20 -2.60
N ILE A 254 24.08 -18.88 -2.39
CA ILE A 254 24.37 -17.89 -3.44
C ILE A 254 25.73 -18.17 -4.08
N ALA A 255 26.76 -18.45 -3.26
CA ALA A 255 28.10 -18.76 -3.77
C ALA A 255 28.13 -20.08 -4.58
N ALA A 256 27.32 -21.08 -4.21
CA ALA A 256 27.16 -22.32 -4.96
C ALA A 256 26.47 -22.09 -6.31
N ALA A 257 25.39 -21.28 -6.32
CA ALA A 257 24.65 -20.92 -7.54
C ALA A 257 25.53 -20.17 -8.55
N ILE A 258 26.34 -19.21 -8.08
CA ILE A 258 27.30 -18.45 -8.92
C ILE A 258 28.38 -19.39 -9.56
N LYS A 259 28.76 -20.45 -8.86
CA LYS A 259 29.77 -21.40 -9.39
C LYS A 259 29.19 -22.42 -10.38
N ALA A 260 27.86 -22.59 -10.37
CA ALA A 260 27.15 -23.55 -11.22
C ALA A 260 26.66 -22.96 -12.55
N GLY A 261 26.64 -21.63 -12.69
CA GLY A 261 26.30 -20.90 -13.93
C GLY A 261 27.51 -20.38 -14.64
#